data_0efd90802e588aeb1be35beb91635873
#
_entry.id   0efd90802e588aeb1be35beb91635873
#
_cell.length_a   1.000
_cell.length_b   1.000
_cell.length_c   1.000
_cell.angle_alpha   90.00
_cell.angle_beta   90.00
_cell.angle_gamma   90.00
#
_symmetry.space_group_name_H-M   'P 1'
#
loop_
_entity.id
_entity.type
_entity.pdbx_description
1 polymer ?
#
loop_
_entity_poly.entity_id
_entity_poly.type
_entity_poly.pdbx_seq_one_letter_code
_entity_poly.pdbx_strand_id
1 'polypeptide(L)'
;MTDRKAAWERLRAWSEEPGVTAVLTDIDGTLAPIVPTPDMSEVPAELKEWLRRISERYLLVAGISGRKTEDALDLIGLDAVVYFGNHGFEILRDGEVEVIPEALPYLERVQELEGLARERLAPQGAFVEEKGITAS
;
A
#
# COMPACT_ATOMS: atom_id res chain seq x y z
N MET A 1 27.10 -1.30 -10.15
CA MET A 1 27.28 -1.25 -8.69
C MET A 1 26.89 0.15 -8.24
N THR A 2 25.74 0.29 -7.60
CA THR A 2 25.31 1.59 -7.02
C THR A 2 26.30 1.92 -5.92
N ASP A 3 26.91 3.08 -5.97
CA ASP A 3 27.86 3.52 -4.96
C ASP A 3 27.12 3.69 -3.62
N ARG A 4 27.26 2.72 -2.73
CA ARG A 4 26.63 2.73 -1.39
C ARG A 4 26.93 4.02 -0.62
N LYS A 5 28.11 4.60 -0.84
CA LYS A 5 28.50 5.86 -0.19
C LYS A 5 27.63 7.01 -0.67
N ALA A 6 27.44 7.15 -1.99
CA ALA A 6 26.58 8.18 -2.57
C ALA A 6 25.10 8.02 -2.13
N ALA A 7 24.62 6.78 -1.99
CA ALA A 7 23.26 6.53 -1.47
C ALA A 7 23.13 7.00 -0.01
N TRP A 8 24.11 6.69 0.86
CA TRP A 8 24.09 7.14 2.24
C TRP A 8 24.22 8.66 2.38
N GLU A 9 25.01 9.31 1.54
CA GLU A 9 25.13 10.78 1.53
C GLU A 9 23.78 11.45 1.16
N ARG A 10 23.04 10.88 0.18
CA ARG A 10 21.71 11.36 -0.18
C ARG A 10 20.69 11.14 0.94
N LEU A 11 20.64 9.94 1.52
CA LEU A 11 19.76 9.65 2.66
C LEU A 11 20.01 10.60 3.82
N ARG A 12 21.28 10.91 4.09
CA ARG A 12 21.65 11.85 5.14
C ARG A 12 21.14 13.25 4.83
N ALA A 13 21.32 13.75 3.61
CA ALA A 13 20.83 15.06 3.19
C ALA A 13 19.30 15.15 3.37
N TRP A 14 18.54 14.12 2.94
CA TRP A 14 17.09 14.10 3.14
C TRP A 14 16.68 14.02 4.61
N SER A 15 17.46 13.35 5.46
CA SER A 15 17.19 13.30 6.90
C SER A 15 17.44 14.63 7.62
N GLU A 16 18.23 15.52 7.03
CA GLU A 16 18.51 16.86 7.54
C GLU A 16 17.39 17.85 7.19
N GLU A 17 16.56 17.55 6.15
CA GLU A 17 15.43 18.37 5.70
C GLU A 17 14.10 17.58 5.71
N PRO A 18 13.66 17.03 6.85
CA PRO A 18 12.49 16.17 6.90
C PRO A 18 11.18 16.89 6.54
N GLY A 19 11.07 18.19 6.79
CA GLY A 19 9.88 18.98 6.50
C GLY A 19 9.60 19.19 5.01
N VAL A 20 10.52 18.82 4.12
CA VAL A 20 10.35 18.86 2.66
C VAL A 20 10.61 17.49 2.02
N THR A 21 10.77 16.45 2.84
CA THR A 21 11.09 15.09 2.39
C THR A 21 9.89 14.17 2.59
N ALA A 22 9.54 13.42 1.56
CA ALA A 22 8.56 12.34 1.63
C ALA A 22 9.25 10.97 1.74
N VAL A 23 8.66 10.06 2.52
CA VAL A 23 9.08 8.67 2.65
C VAL A 23 7.97 7.77 2.11
N LEU A 24 8.26 7.05 1.04
CA LEU A 24 7.35 6.10 0.43
C LEU A 24 7.94 4.70 0.58
N THR A 25 7.13 3.76 1.04
CA THR A 25 7.55 2.38 1.26
C THR A 25 6.52 1.40 0.73
N ASP A 26 6.98 0.31 0.18
CA ASP A 26 6.16 -0.86 -0.08
C ASP A 26 5.84 -1.58 1.24
N ILE A 27 4.76 -2.34 1.28
CA ILE A 27 4.29 -3.03 2.49
C ILE A 27 4.70 -4.51 2.46
N ASP A 28 4.19 -5.28 1.50
CA ASP A 28 4.38 -6.72 1.44
C ASP A 28 5.78 -7.08 0.89
N GLY A 29 6.59 -7.71 1.70
CA GLY A 29 8.00 -7.99 1.38
C GLY A 29 8.98 -6.91 1.83
N THR A 30 8.48 -5.77 2.35
CA THR A 30 9.30 -4.66 2.87
C THR A 30 9.04 -4.41 4.35
N LEU A 31 7.82 -4.03 4.72
CA LEU A 31 7.41 -3.81 6.12
C LEU A 31 6.87 -5.09 6.75
N ALA A 32 6.15 -5.90 5.98
CA ALA A 32 5.65 -7.20 6.38
C ALA A 32 6.37 -8.31 5.61
N PRO A 33 6.68 -9.46 6.22
CA PRO A 33 7.20 -10.63 5.52
C PRO A 33 6.22 -11.11 4.45
N ILE A 34 6.75 -11.69 3.36
CA ILE A 34 5.90 -12.42 2.39
C ILE A 34 5.39 -13.69 3.05
N VAL A 35 4.08 -13.89 3.01
CA VAL A 35 3.37 -15.00 3.62
C VAL A 35 2.48 -15.69 2.59
N PRO A 36 2.05 -16.97 2.82
CA PRO A 36 1.25 -17.73 1.86
C PRO A 36 -0.12 -17.10 1.55
N THR A 37 -0.74 -16.45 2.53
CA THR A 37 -2.07 -15.81 2.38
C THR A 37 -2.08 -14.42 3.00
N PRO A 38 -2.80 -13.45 2.42
CA PRO A 38 -2.79 -12.06 2.87
C PRO A 38 -3.18 -11.84 4.34
N ASP A 39 -4.08 -12.69 4.86
CA ASP A 39 -4.57 -12.67 6.25
C ASP A 39 -3.50 -13.07 7.29
N MET A 40 -2.43 -13.74 6.86
CA MET A 40 -1.28 -14.07 7.72
C MET A 40 -0.25 -12.95 7.81
N SER A 41 -0.43 -11.87 7.05
CA SER A 41 0.55 -10.78 7.01
C SER A 41 0.50 -9.97 8.29
N GLU A 42 1.66 -9.65 8.84
CA GLU A 42 1.80 -8.84 10.04
C GLU A 42 3.01 -7.92 9.92
N VAL A 43 2.81 -6.64 10.21
CA VAL A 43 3.91 -5.69 10.35
C VAL A 43 4.43 -5.74 11.79
N PRO A 44 5.71 -6.05 12.03
CA PRO A 44 6.30 -6.08 13.36
C PRO A 44 6.08 -4.78 14.15
N ALA A 45 5.76 -4.89 15.43
CA ALA A 45 5.49 -3.74 16.29
C ALA A 45 6.63 -2.72 16.31
N GLU A 46 7.87 -3.17 16.21
CA GLU A 46 9.04 -2.29 16.11
C GLU A 46 9.01 -1.43 14.85
N LEU A 47 8.61 -2.00 13.69
CA LEU A 47 8.49 -1.25 12.43
C LEU A 47 7.32 -0.27 12.47
N LYS A 48 6.19 -0.64 13.09
CA LYS A 48 5.06 0.28 13.31
C LYS A 48 5.50 1.49 14.14
N GLU A 49 6.28 1.27 15.20
CA GLU A 49 6.82 2.36 16.02
C GLU A 49 7.79 3.25 15.23
N TRP A 50 8.65 2.68 14.38
CA TRP A 50 9.51 3.48 13.50
C TRP A 50 8.69 4.30 12.49
N LEU A 51 7.66 3.70 11.86
CA LEU A 51 6.75 4.41 10.95
C LEU A 51 6.06 5.58 11.66
N ARG A 52 5.56 5.37 12.87
CA ARG A 52 4.95 6.42 13.68
C ARG A 52 5.92 7.58 13.91
N ARG A 53 7.15 7.29 14.32
CA ARG A 53 8.17 8.33 14.59
C ARG A 53 8.58 9.10 13.34
N ILE A 54 8.67 8.45 12.19
CA ILE A 54 8.99 9.16 10.95
C ILE A 54 7.79 9.95 10.42
N SER A 55 6.54 9.47 10.61
CA SER A 55 5.36 10.22 10.20
C SER A 55 5.17 11.53 10.98
N GLU A 56 5.66 11.61 12.21
CA GLU A 56 5.67 12.84 13.01
C GLU A 56 6.74 13.85 12.58
N ARG A 57 7.73 13.41 11.79
CA ARG A 57 8.90 14.22 11.48
C ARG A 57 8.96 14.63 10.00
N TYR A 58 8.58 13.75 9.10
CA TYR A 58 8.69 13.96 7.66
C TYR A 58 7.42 14.60 7.09
N LEU A 59 7.56 15.32 5.97
CA LEU A 59 6.45 15.99 5.29
C LEU A 59 5.31 15.01 4.96
N LEU A 60 5.67 13.82 4.53
CA LEU A 60 4.75 12.76 4.14
C LEU A 60 5.39 11.40 4.37
N VAL A 61 4.62 10.49 4.95
CA VAL A 61 4.95 9.06 4.93
C VAL A 61 3.81 8.32 4.25
N ALA A 62 4.12 7.45 3.31
CA ALA A 62 3.12 6.71 2.56
C ALA A 62 3.49 5.23 2.41
N GLY A 63 2.48 4.36 2.59
CA GLY A 63 2.53 2.95 2.25
C GLY A 63 1.94 2.73 0.85
N ILE A 64 2.62 1.94 0.01
CA ILE A 64 2.15 1.58 -1.34
C ILE A 64 1.96 0.08 -1.38
N SER A 65 0.79 -0.40 -1.82
CA SER A 65 0.48 -1.83 -1.85
C SER A 65 -0.50 -2.20 -2.96
N GLY A 66 -0.50 -3.47 -3.35
CA GLY A 66 -1.57 -4.07 -4.15
C GLY A 66 -2.82 -4.42 -3.33
N ARG A 67 -2.82 -4.25 -2.01
CA ARG A 67 -3.98 -4.39 -1.13
C ARG A 67 -4.94 -3.21 -1.32
N LYS A 68 -6.20 -3.37 -0.86
CA LYS A 68 -7.07 -2.21 -0.63
C LYS A 68 -6.43 -1.27 0.39
N THR A 69 -6.73 0.01 0.30
CA THR A 69 -6.20 1.00 1.25
C THR A 69 -6.62 0.72 2.69
N GLU A 70 -7.85 0.25 2.90
CA GLU A 70 -8.39 -0.11 4.21
C GLU A 70 -7.62 -1.29 4.83
N ASP A 71 -7.35 -2.34 4.04
CA ASP A 71 -6.56 -3.50 4.50
C ASP A 71 -5.12 -3.10 4.84
N ALA A 72 -4.54 -2.15 4.11
CA ALA A 72 -3.22 -1.61 4.38
C ALA A 72 -3.19 -0.78 5.67
N LEU A 73 -4.25 0.03 5.92
CA LEU A 73 -4.44 0.75 7.17
C LEU A 73 -4.58 -0.22 8.35
N ASP A 74 -5.42 -1.24 8.24
CA ASP A 74 -5.63 -2.24 9.30
C ASP A 74 -4.32 -2.96 9.65
N LEU A 75 -3.52 -3.27 8.64
CA LEU A 75 -2.24 -3.96 8.81
C LEU A 75 -1.19 -3.10 9.54
N ILE A 76 -1.10 -1.82 9.22
CA ILE A 76 -0.12 -0.88 9.79
C ILE A 76 -0.68 -0.21 11.06
N GLY A 77 -1.94 0.25 11.03
CA GLY A 77 -2.64 0.84 12.18
C GLY A 77 -2.20 2.28 12.50
N LEU A 78 -1.84 3.09 11.50
CA LEU A 78 -1.38 4.46 11.68
C LEU A 78 -2.13 5.43 10.76
N ASP A 79 -3.02 6.25 11.31
CA ASP A 79 -3.80 7.24 10.56
C ASP A 79 -2.94 8.37 9.95
N ALA A 80 -1.76 8.61 10.52
CA ALA A 80 -0.81 9.62 10.03
C ALA A 80 -0.05 9.20 8.76
N VAL A 81 -0.23 7.96 8.30
CA VAL A 81 0.35 7.43 7.07
C VAL A 81 -0.67 7.51 5.95
N VAL A 82 -0.27 8.00 4.78
CA VAL A 82 -1.10 7.94 3.56
C VAL A 82 -0.95 6.55 2.92
N TYR A 83 -2.05 5.95 2.51
CA TYR A 83 -2.02 4.63 1.87
C TYR A 83 -2.41 4.73 0.41
N PHE A 84 -1.56 4.21 -0.47
CA PHE A 84 -1.84 3.98 -1.88
C PHE A 84 -2.14 2.50 -2.05
N GLY A 85 -3.41 2.17 -2.20
CA GLY A 85 -3.91 0.82 -2.38
C GLY A 85 -4.22 0.49 -3.84
N ASN A 86 -4.52 -0.78 -4.09
CA ASN A 86 -4.87 -1.27 -5.41
C ASN A 86 -3.88 -0.84 -6.50
N HIS A 87 -2.55 -0.94 -6.19
CA HIS A 87 -1.46 -0.50 -7.08
C HIS A 87 -1.49 1.00 -7.42
N GLY A 88 -2.03 1.83 -6.52
CA GLY A 88 -2.11 3.28 -6.67
C GLY A 88 -3.43 3.78 -7.28
N PHE A 89 -4.42 2.90 -7.51
CA PHE A 89 -5.75 3.32 -7.96
C PHE A 89 -6.62 3.87 -6.82
N GLU A 90 -6.27 3.61 -5.58
CA GLU A 90 -6.93 4.15 -4.39
C GLU A 90 -5.93 4.89 -3.51
N ILE A 91 -6.40 5.95 -2.88
CA ILE A 91 -5.65 6.75 -1.91
C ILE A 91 -6.49 6.89 -0.65
N LEU A 92 -5.96 6.47 0.49
CA LEU A 92 -6.56 6.73 1.80
C LEU A 92 -5.72 7.77 2.53
N ARG A 93 -6.35 8.88 2.84
CA ARG A 93 -5.76 9.99 3.60
C ARG A 93 -6.81 10.58 4.54
N ASP A 94 -6.42 10.85 5.77
CA ASP A 94 -7.29 11.48 6.80
C ASP A 94 -8.63 10.75 7.00
N GLY A 95 -8.64 9.41 6.81
CA GLY A 95 -9.82 8.56 6.94
C GLY A 95 -10.73 8.56 5.71
N GLU A 96 -10.38 9.24 4.62
CA GLU A 96 -11.16 9.28 3.37
C GLU A 96 -10.45 8.46 2.28
N VAL A 97 -11.23 7.59 1.60
CA VAL A 97 -10.76 6.80 0.46
C VAL A 97 -11.18 7.50 -0.83
N GLU A 98 -10.22 7.80 -1.65
CA GLU A 98 -10.43 8.36 -2.99
C GLU A 98 -9.95 7.38 -4.06
N VAL A 99 -10.77 7.14 -5.08
CA VAL A 99 -10.37 6.44 -6.30
C VAL A 99 -9.88 7.49 -7.31
N ILE A 100 -8.74 7.23 -7.97
CA ILE A 100 -8.23 8.15 -8.97
C ILE A 100 -9.25 8.35 -10.11
N PRO A 101 -9.45 9.58 -10.61
CA PRO A 101 -10.47 9.87 -11.63
C PRO A 101 -10.35 9.02 -12.91
N GLU A 102 -9.14 8.69 -13.30
CA GLU A 102 -8.83 7.88 -14.48
C GLU A 102 -9.35 6.44 -14.39
N ALA A 103 -9.52 5.93 -13.16
CA ALA A 103 -10.00 4.57 -12.91
C ALA A 103 -11.54 4.48 -12.86
N LEU A 104 -12.21 5.58 -12.50
CA LEU A 104 -13.67 5.60 -12.33
C LEU A 104 -14.47 5.06 -13.53
N PRO A 105 -14.11 5.35 -14.80
CA PRO A 105 -14.86 4.83 -15.95
C PRO A 105 -14.80 3.30 -16.11
N TYR A 106 -13.87 2.63 -15.42
CA TYR A 106 -13.66 1.19 -15.55
C TYR A 106 -14.29 0.36 -14.42
N LEU A 107 -14.82 1.01 -13.37
CA LEU A 107 -15.37 0.32 -12.18
C LEU A 107 -16.43 -0.73 -12.55
N GLU A 108 -17.44 -0.36 -13.31
CA GLU A 108 -18.51 -1.30 -13.72
C GLU A 108 -17.93 -2.48 -14.52
N ARG A 109 -16.97 -2.19 -15.39
CA ARG A 109 -16.35 -3.24 -16.20
C ARG A 109 -15.50 -4.20 -15.39
N VAL A 110 -14.79 -3.70 -14.39
CA VAL A 110 -14.03 -4.55 -13.46
C VAL A 110 -14.97 -5.44 -12.69
N GLN A 111 -16.06 -4.92 -12.13
CA GLN A 111 -17.06 -5.70 -11.39
C GLN A 111 -17.74 -6.79 -12.26
N GLU A 112 -18.06 -6.48 -13.53
CA GLU A 112 -18.55 -7.48 -14.47
C GLU A 112 -17.54 -8.62 -14.68
N LEU A 113 -16.26 -8.26 -14.87
CA LEU A 113 -15.18 -9.24 -15.09
C LEU A 113 -14.92 -10.09 -13.85
N GLU A 114 -14.98 -9.49 -12.66
CA GLU A 114 -14.89 -10.23 -11.39
C GLU A 114 -16.01 -11.26 -11.27
N GLY A 115 -17.25 -10.87 -11.55
CA GLY A 115 -18.40 -11.78 -11.54
C GLY A 115 -18.23 -12.96 -12.52
N LEU A 116 -17.79 -12.67 -13.74
CA LEU A 116 -17.50 -13.69 -14.75
C LEU A 116 -16.34 -14.60 -14.37
N ALA A 117 -15.28 -14.02 -13.80
CA ALA A 117 -14.12 -14.80 -13.32
C ALA A 117 -14.53 -15.74 -12.18
N ARG A 118 -15.31 -15.26 -11.23
CA ARG A 118 -15.83 -16.07 -10.13
C ARG A 118 -16.70 -17.21 -10.64
N GLU A 119 -17.65 -16.93 -11.53
CA GLU A 119 -18.55 -17.95 -12.10
C GLU A 119 -17.76 -19.06 -12.83
N ARG A 120 -16.74 -18.70 -13.59
CA ARG A 120 -16.01 -19.62 -14.46
C ARG A 120 -14.84 -20.31 -13.79
N LEU A 121 -14.15 -19.65 -12.88
CA LEU A 121 -12.86 -20.12 -12.34
C LEU A 121 -12.99 -20.68 -10.93
N ALA A 122 -13.94 -20.20 -10.09
CA ALA A 122 -14.11 -20.76 -8.75
C ALA A 122 -14.45 -22.27 -8.75
N PRO A 123 -15.27 -22.81 -9.68
CA PRO A 123 -15.49 -24.25 -9.77
C PRO A 123 -14.23 -25.06 -10.12
N GLN A 124 -13.19 -24.41 -10.63
CA GLN A 124 -11.89 -25.01 -10.95
C GLN A 124 -10.88 -24.85 -9.80
N GLY A 125 -11.29 -24.30 -8.66
CA GLY A 125 -10.47 -24.11 -7.47
C GLY A 125 -9.67 -22.80 -7.48
N ALA A 126 -9.95 -21.86 -8.40
CA ALA A 126 -9.34 -20.52 -8.35
C ALA A 126 -10.04 -19.65 -7.31
N PHE A 127 -9.25 -18.88 -6.57
CA PHE A 127 -9.74 -17.82 -5.68
C PHE A 127 -9.79 -16.52 -6.46
N VAL A 128 -10.93 -15.84 -6.48
CA VAL A 128 -11.09 -14.52 -7.09
C VAL A 128 -11.28 -13.50 -5.96
N GLU A 129 -10.29 -12.65 -5.77
CA GLU A 129 -10.29 -11.59 -4.78
C GLU A 129 -10.91 -10.32 -5.36
N GLU A 130 -11.99 -9.85 -4.73
CA GLU A 130 -12.64 -8.58 -5.07
C GLU A 130 -11.96 -7.42 -4.36
N LYS A 131 -11.42 -6.49 -5.15
CA LYS A 131 -10.77 -5.28 -4.62
C LYS A 131 -11.49 -4.00 -5.00
N GLY A 132 -12.67 -4.11 -5.62
CA GLY A 132 -13.48 -2.97 -6.05
C GLY A 132 -13.03 -2.41 -7.37
N ILE A 133 -11.87 -1.74 -7.41
CA ILE A 133 -11.30 -1.14 -8.63
C ILE A 133 -10.31 -2.06 -9.35
N THR A 134 -9.88 -3.13 -8.71
CA THR A 134 -9.03 -4.19 -9.30
C THR A 134 -9.54 -5.57 -8.87
N ALA A 135 -9.14 -6.61 -9.61
CA ALA A 135 -9.37 -8.01 -9.29
C ALA A 135 -8.07 -8.81 -9.33
N SER A 136 -7.96 -9.84 -8.50
CA SER A 136 -6.81 -10.77 -8.45
C SER A 136 -7.28 -12.21 -8.32
#